data_1f0224176df3756a25cdd5536c0f0ead
#
_entry.id   1f0224176df3756a25cdd5536c0f0ead
#
_cell.length_a   1.000
_cell.length_b   1.000
_cell.length_c   1.000
_cell.angle_alpha   90.00
_cell.angle_beta   90.00
_cell.angle_gamma   90.00
#
_symmetry.space_group_name_H-M   'P 1'
#
loop_
_entity.id
_entity.type
_entity.pdbx_description
1 polymer ?
#
loop_
_entity_poly.entity_id
_entity_poly.type
_entity_poly.pdbx_seq_one_letter_code
_entity_poly.pdbx_strand_id
1 'polypeptide(L)'
;MLKDVIDEIADALGDKSLVVPTNPVGLNAHGKVVRLLPEGQSSGEIVAGWLPTGARLAMAFGTMSADLLESSGKRSPEPAVLFYVTGDARGGDEVERLIRTAGFEPMKVGGINQSSRLEVGGDLHDLVVGLAEARSLLVGA
;
A
#
# COMPACT_ATOMS: atom_id res chain seq x y z
N MET A 1 -5.65 -16.53 4.09
CA MET A 1 -6.05 -16.17 2.70
C MET A 1 -4.92 -15.54 1.89
N LEU A 2 -4.37 -14.36 2.23
CA LEU A 2 -3.24 -13.81 1.45
C LEU A 2 -1.98 -14.68 1.51
N LYS A 3 -1.65 -15.22 2.70
CA LYS A 3 -0.52 -16.14 2.84
C LYS A 3 -0.67 -17.38 1.95
N ASP A 4 -1.86 -17.95 1.89
CA ASP A 4 -2.12 -19.15 1.07
C ASP A 4 -1.89 -18.86 -0.43
N VAL A 5 -2.31 -17.69 -0.90
CA VAL A 5 -2.05 -17.23 -2.28
C VAL A 5 -0.56 -17.07 -2.52
N ILE A 6 0.18 -16.45 -1.60
CA ILE A 6 1.64 -16.29 -1.73
C ILE A 6 2.33 -17.64 -1.77
N ASP A 7 1.95 -18.57 -0.89
CA ASP A 7 2.52 -19.92 -0.85
C ASP A 7 2.26 -20.68 -2.18
N GLU A 8 1.08 -20.52 -2.75
CA GLU A 8 0.70 -21.16 -4.03
C GLU A 8 1.53 -20.65 -5.22
N ILE A 9 1.88 -19.35 -5.24
CA ILE A 9 2.62 -18.74 -6.34
C ILE A 9 4.11 -18.53 -6.03
N ALA A 10 4.60 -19.01 -4.89
CA ALA A 10 5.96 -18.73 -4.39
C ALA A 10 7.06 -19.03 -5.43
N ASP A 11 6.95 -20.15 -6.14
CA ASP A 11 7.93 -20.56 -7.17
C ASP A 11 7.99 -19.57 -8.35
N ALA A 12 6.91 -18.84 -8.61
CA ALA A 12 6.84 -17.83 -9.67
C ALA A 12 7.31 -16.44 -9.23
N LEU A 13 7.52 -16.22 -7.93
CA LEU A 13 7.83 -14.89 -7.36
C LEU A 13 9.32 -14.58 -7.29
N GLY A 14 10.22 -15.52 -7.55
CA GLY A 14 11.66 -15.46 -7.22
C GLY A 14 12.40 -14.19 -7.63
N ASP A 15 12.01 -13.53 -8.73
CA ASP A 15 12.60 -12.27 -9.21
C ASP A 15 11.54 -11.21 -9.53
N LYS A 16 10.33 -11.40 -9.05
CA LYS A 16 9.18 -10.55 -9.32
C LYS A 16 8.94 -9.52 -8.22
N SER A 17 8.23 -8.48 -8.57
CA SER A 17 7.66 -7.54 -7.60
C SER A 17 6.21 -7.92 -7.32
N LEU A 18 5.89 -8.09 -6.04
CA LEU A 18 4.53 -8.28 -5.56
C LEU A 18 3.99 -6.95 -5.04
N VAL A 19 2.91 -6.48 -5.63
CA VAL A 19 2.17 -5.31 -5.15
C VAL A 19 0.95 -5.80 -4.39
N VAL A 20 0.85 -5.42 -3.12
CA VAL A 20 -0.22 -5.88 -2.23
C VAL A 20 -1.15 -4.71 -1.91
N PRO A 21 -2.42 -4.77 -2.37
CA PRO A 21 -3.41 -3.72 -2.11
C PRO A 21 -4.32 -4.04 -0.92
N THR A 22 -4.02 -5.07 -0.13
CA THR A 22 -4.91 -5.52 0.95
C THR A 22 -4.64 -4.80 2.27
N ASN A 23 -5.67 -4.74 3.11
CA ASN A 23 -5.60 -4.26 4.48
C ASN A 23 -5.80 -5.43 5.47
N PRO A 24 -5.15 -5.38 6.64
CA PRO A 24 -5.33 -6.38 7.69
C PRO A 24 -6.61 -6.10 8.50
N VAL A 25 -7.75 -6.24 7.86
CA VAL A 25 -9.05 -5.89 8.44
C VAL A 25 -10.00 -7.06 8.49
N GLY A 26 -10.94 -7.01 9.43
CA GLY A 26 -12.06 -7.91 9.55
C GLY A 26 -13.26 -7.19 10.11
N LEU A 27 -14.35 -7.91 10.32
CA LEU A 27 -15.54 -7.38 10.96
C LEU A 27 -15.58 -7.78 12.43
N ASN A 28 -15.89 -6.83 13.30
CA ASN A 28 -16.18 -7.13 14.71
C ASN A 28 -17.59 -7.69 14.87
N ALA A 29 -17.96 -8.02 16.11
CA ALA A 29 -19.30 -8.55 16.44
C ALA A 29 -20.47 -7.62 16.06
N HIS A 30 -20.20 -6.34 15.81
CA HIS A 30 -21.20 -5.33 15.41
C HIS A 30 -21.17 -5.03 13.91
N GLY A 31 -20.43 -5.82 13.11
CA GLY A 31 -20.30 -5.62 11.66
C GLY A 31 -19.44 -4.43 11.25
N LYS A 32 -18.69 -3.82 12.17
CA LYS A 32 -17.75 -2.75 11.86
C LYS A 32 -16.41 -3.30 11.37
N VAL A 33 -15.87 -2.65 10.35
CA VAL A 33 -14.49 -2.91 9.89
C VAL A 33 -13.51 -2.48 10.99
N VAL A 34 -12.67 -3.40 11.40
CA VAL A 34 -11.63 -3.18 12.41
C VAL A 34 -10.30 -3.76 11.93
N ARG A 35 -9.22 -3.15 12.35
CA ARG A 35 -7.87 -3.65 12.11
C ARG A 35 -7.64 -4.92 12.95
N LEU A 36 -7.07 -5.96 12.32
CA LEU A 36 -6.83 -7.26 12.96
C LEU A 36 -5.45 -7.38 13.61
N LEU A 37 -4.51 -6.51 13.25
CA LEU A 37 -3.15 -6.56 13.80
C LEU A 37 -3.05 -5.72 15.07
N PRO A 38 -2.24 -6.15 16.04
CA PRO A 38 -1.91 -5.36 17.22
C PRO A 38 -1.28 -4.01 16.84
N GLU A 39 -1.39 -3.05 17.74
CA GLU A 39 -0.68 -1.77 17.62
C GLU A 39 0.83 -2.01 17.47
N GLY A 40 1.48 -1.25 16.61
CA GLY A 40 2.91 -1.34 16.34
C GLY A 40 3.33 -2.43 15.34
N GLN A 41 2.41 -3.29 14.91
CA GLN A 41 2.68 -4.23 13.81
C GLN A 41 2.18 -3.69 12.48
N SER A 42 2.94 -3.88 11.41
CA SER A 42 2.54 -3.55 10.06
C SER A 42 2.27 -4.81 9.24
N SER A 43 1.25 -4.77 8.36
CA SER A 43 0.99 -5.90 7.47
C SER A 43 2.12 -6.11 6.47
N GLY A 44 2.81 -5.05 6.08
CA GLY A 44 3.95 -5.13 5.17
C GLY A 44 5.09 -5.98 5.71
N GLU A 45 5.43 -5.81 6.99
CA GLU A 45 6.48 -6.63 7.63
C GLU A 45 6.07 -8.10 7.72
N ILE A 46 4.81 -8.38 8.02
CA ILE A 46 4.28 -9.75 8.07
C ILE A 46 4.32 -10.39 6.68
N VAL A 47 3.84 -9.71 5.66
CA VAL A 47 3.84 -10.20 4.26
C VAL A 47 5.26 -10.40 3.77
N ALA A 48 6.18 -9.48 4.07
CA ALA A 48 7.59 -9.61 3.71
C ALA A 48 8.20 -10.91 4.25
N GLY A 49 7.81 -11.32 5.46
CA GLY A 49 8.26 -12.57 6.06
C GLY A 49 7.73 -13.84 5.37
N TRP A 50 6.70 -13.73 4.54
CA TRP A 50 6.16 -14.86 3.78
C TRP A 50 6.76 -15.01 2.38
N LEU A 51 7.46 -13.98 1.89
CA LEU A 51 7.97 -13.98 0.52
C LEU A 51 9.21 -14.85 0.36
N PRO A 52 9.35 -15.53 -0.78
CA PRO A 52 10.58 -16.25 -1.10
C PRO A 52 11.74 -15.25 -1.33
N THR A 53 12.96 -15.76 -1.16
CA THR A 53 14.19 -14.98 -1.42
C THR A 53 14.18 -14.42 -2.85
N GLY A 54 14.52 -13.16 -3.00
CA GLY A 54 14.56 -12.45 -4.28
C GLY A 54 13.26 -11.79 -4.72
N ALA A 55 12.13 -12.15 -4.12
CA ALA A 55 10.88 -11.43 -4.36
C ALA A 55 10.92 -10.03 -3.74
N ARG A 56 10.36 -9.06 -4.44
CA ARG A 56 10.28 -7.66 -3.99
C ARG A 56 8.85 -7.34 -3.59
N LEU A 57 8.68 -6.58 -2.50
CA LEU A 57 7.38 -6.21 -1.98
C LEU A 57 7.16 -4.71 -2.07
N ALA A 58 5.99 -4.32 -2.54
CA ALA A 58 5.44 -2.98 -2.39
C ALA A 58 4.00 -3.07 -1.86
N MET A 59 3.67 -2.21 -0.88
CA MET A 59 2.30 -2.03 -0.42
C MET A 59 1.77 -0.74 -1.06
N ALA A 60 0.73 -0.86 -1.86
CA ALA A 60 0.12 0.25 -2.58
C ALA A 60 -1.34 -0.05 -2.92
N PHE A 61 -2.11 0.97 -3.30
CA PHE A 61 -3.54 0.91 -3.66
C PHE A 61 -4.50 0.59 -2.51
N GLY A 62 -4.07 -0.08 -1.47
CA GLY A 62 -4.87 -0.31 -0.25
C GLY A 62 -5.02 0.92 0.64
N THR A 63 -4.39 2.04 0.30
CA THR A 63 -4.51 3.32 1.01
C THR A 63 -5.83 4.02 0.79
N MET A 64 -6.57 3.64 -0.22
CA MET A 64 -7.87 4.18 -0.59
C MET A 64 -8.88 3.05 -0.77
N SER A 65 -10.14 3.34 -0.45
CA SER A 65 -11.26 2.47 -0.83
C SER A 65 -11.38 2.38 -2.35
N ALA A 66 -12.02 1.34 -2.85
CA ALA A 66 -12.23 1.17 -4.30
C ALA A 66 -12.98 2.35 -4.92
N ASP A 67 -13.97 2.89 -4.22
CA ASP A 67 -14.75 4.07 -4.67
C ASP A 67 -13.87 5.32 -4.78
N LEU A 68 -12.94 5.53 -3.84
CA LEU A 68 -12.00 6.64 -3.89
C LEU A 68 -10.96 6.46 -5.01
N LEU A 69 -10.48 5.25 -5.24
CA LEU A 69 -9.58 4.97 -6.36
C LEU A 69 -10.26 5.28 -7.69
N GLU A 70 -11.51 4.85 -7.88
CA GLU A 70 -12.26 5.12 -9.10
C GLU A 70 -12.53 6.61 -9.28
N SER A 71 -13.01 7.29 -8.26
CA SER A 71 -13.40 8.71 -8.34
C SER A 71 -12.23 9.68 -8.38
N SER A 72 -11.06 9.31 -7.83
CA SER A 72 -9.89 10.19 -7.73
C SER A 72 -8.85 9.95 -8.83
N GLY A 73 -8.91 8.81 -9.50
CA GLY A 73 -8.00 8.50 -10.60
C GLY A 73 -8.18 9.49 -11.76
N LYS A 74 -7.05 9.93 -12.33
CA LYS A 74 -7.02 10.89 -13.45
C LYS A 74 -7.66 12.26 -13.10
N ARG A 75 -7.60 12.66 -11.84
CA ARG A 75 -8.07 13.97 -11.41
C ARG A 75 -7.31 15.10 -12.14
N SER A 76 -8.02 16.15 -12.51
CA SER A 76 -7.48 17.30 -13.22
C SER A 76 -7.80 18.59 -12.42
N PRO A 77 -6.96 19.63 -12.45
CA PRO A 77 -5.70 19.77 -13.20
C PRO A 77 -4.51 19.06 -12.58
N GLU A 78 -4.58 18.66 -11.31
CA GLU A 78 -3.52 18.00 -10.58
C GLU A 78 -3.95 16.59 -10.20
N PRO A 79 -3.13 15.55 -10.49
CA PRO A 79 -3.45 14.19 -10.06
C PRO A 79 -3.46 14.08 -8.54
N ALA A 80 -4.31 13.23 -8.01
CA ALA A 80 -4.26 12.85 -6.61
C ALA A 80 -3.00 12.02 -6.34
N VAL A 81 -2.41 12.18 -5.16
CA VAL A 81 -1.28 11.37 -4.73
C VAL A 81 -1.77 9.99 -4.27
N LEU A 82 -1.03 8.95 -4.64
CA LEU A 82 -1.19 7.61 -4.10
C LEU A 82 0.09 7.21 -3.37
N PHE A 83 -0.03 7.06 -2.05
CA PHE A 83 1.08 6.69 -1.18
C PHE A 83 1.42 5.21 -1.32
N TYR A 84 2.70 4.89 -1.24
CA TYR A 84 3.19 3.51 -1.23
C TYR A 84 4.41 3.34 -0.33
N VAL A 85 4.69 2.10 0.05
CA VAL A 85 5.92 1.71 0.76
C VAL A 85 6.58 0.54 0.05
N THR A 86 7.91 0.53 0.07
CA THR A 86 8.74 -0.59 -0.39
C THR A 86 10.13 -0.47 0.22
N GLY A 87 10.78 -1.60 0.43
CA GLY A 87 12.19 -1.67 0.83
C GLY A 87 13.16 -1.83 -0.33
N ASP A 88 12.66 -1.88 -1.57
CA ASP A 88 13.44 -2.21 -2.76
C ASP A 88 13.29 -1.14 -3.85
N ALA A 89 14.42 -0.63 -4.37
CA ALA A 89 14.41 0.46 -5.37
C ALA A 89 13.75 0.03 -6.69
N ARG A 90 14.01 -1.18 -7.17
CA ARG A 90 13.42 -1.71 -8.41
C ARG A 90 11.92 -1.95 -8.25
N GLY A 91 11.50 -2.50 -7.09
CA GLY A 91 10.09 -2.63 -6.74
C GLY A 91 9.40 -1.26 -6.68
N GLY A 92 10.09 -0.24 -6.19
CA GLY A 92 9.63 1.15 -6.20
C GLY A 92 9.39 1.67 -7.61
N ASP A 93 10.33 1.51 -8.53
CA ASP A 93 10.20 1.94 -9.92
C ASP A 93 9.02 1.25 -10.63
N GLU A 94 8.82 -0.02 -10.37
CA GLU A 94 7.74 -0.81 -10.95
C GLU A 94 6.36 -0.37 -10.42
N VAL A 95 6.23 -0.19 -9.09
CA VAL A 95 4.96 0.25 -8.50
C VAL A 95 4.62 1.68 -8.89
N GLU A 96 5.60 2.57 -9.01
CA GLU A 96 5.35 3.94 -9.45
C GLU A 96 4.81 4.01 -10.89
N ARG A 97 5.30 3.15 -11.78
CA ARG A 97 4.73 3.04 -13.13
C ARG A 97 3.27 2.60 -13.10
N LEU A 98 2.93 1.63 -12.27
CA LEU A 98 1.53 1.20 -12.08
C LEU A 98 0.66 2.34 -11.55
N ILE A 99 1.15 3.06 -10.55
CA ILE A 99 0.42 4.19 -9.93
C ILE A 99 0.16 5.28 -10.97
N ARG A 100 1.16 5.66 -11.77
CA ARG A 100 1.00 6.66 -12.84
C ARG A 100 0.04 6.17 -13.93
N THR A 101 0.10 4.90 -14.30
CA THR A 101 -0.84 4.31 -15.27
C THR A 101 -2.27 4.35 -14.76
N ALA A 102 -2.48 4.18 -13.46
CA ALA A 102 -3.80 4.32 -12.83
C ALA A 102 -4.29 5.77 -12.72
N GLY A 103 -3.45 6.76 -13.05
CA GLY A 103 -3.82 8.18 -13.06
C GLY A 103 -3.54 8.92 -11.77
N PHE A 104 -2.61 8.41 -10.96
CA PHE A 104 -2.18 9.03 -9.69
C PHE A 104 -0.72 9.48 -9.75
N GLU A 105 -0.35 10.39 -8.88
CA GLU A 105 1.05 10.74 -8.61
C GLU A 105 1.58 9.85 -7.48
N PRO A 106 2.61 9.02 -7.71
CA PRO A 106 3.16 8.17 -6.67
C PRO A 106 3.96 8.95 -5.65
N MET A 107 3.82 8.57 -4.37
CA MET A 107 4.63 9.13 -3.30
C MET A 107 5.07 8.04 -2.32
N LYS A 108 6.39 7.81 -2.27
CA LYS A 108 6.97 6.86 -1.32
C LYS A 108 6.93 7.43 0.09
N VAL A 109 6.35 6.66 1.00
CA VAL A 109 6.31 7.01 2.43
C VAL A 109 7.60 6.55 3.14
N GLY A 110 8.10 5.39 2.76
CA GLY A 110 9.29 4.80 3.38
C GLY A 110 9.44 3.31 3.08
N GLY A 111 10.14 2.61 3.95
CA GLY A 111 10.26 1.15 3.90
C GLY A 111 8.99 0.43 4.31
N ILE A 112 9.01 -0.89 4.21
CA ILE A 112 7.85 -1.77 4.49
C ILE A 112 7.30 -1.60 5.91
N ASN A 113 8.14 -1.27 6.88
CA ASN A 113 7.72 -0.99 8.26
C ASN A 113 6.78 0.23 8.40
N GLN A 114 6.69 1.07 7.38
CA GLN A 114 5.77 2.21 7.34
C GLN A 114 4.39 1.85 6.79
N SER A 115 4.12 0.59 6.43
CA SER A 115 2.85 0.20 5.82
C SER A 115 1.63 0.45 6.72
N SER A 116 1.80 0.44 8.04
CA SER A 116 0.73 0.75 9.00
C SER A 116 0.12 2.14 8.81
N ARG A 117 0.88 3.10 8.28
CA ARG A 117 0.37 4.44 7.95
C ARG A 117 -0.63 4.44 6.79
N LEU A 118 -0.53 3.45 5.91
CA LEU A 118 -1.38 3.31 4.72
C LEU A 118 -2.63 2.46 4.99
N GLU A 119 -2.61 1.69 6.06
CA GLU A 119 -3.67 0.74 6.41
C GLU A 119 -4.86 1.44 7.07
N VAL A 120 -6.00 0.76 7.12
CA VAL A 120 -7.19 1.25 7.83
C VAL A 120 -6.83 1.66 9.26
N GLY A 121 -7.13 2.92 9.60
CA GLY A 121 -6.73 3.53 10.88
C GLY A 121 -5.39 4.26 10.84
N GLY A 122 -4.61 4.14 9.77
CA GLY A 122 -3.38 4.91 9.57
C GLY A 122 -3.65 6.36 9.17
N ASP A 123 -2.66 7.21 9.40
CA ASP A 123 -2.77 8.66 9.15
C ASP A 123 -2.81 9.05 7.67
N LEU A 124 -2.42 8.16 6.78
CA LEU A 124 -2.43 8.39 5.32
C LEU A 124 -3.55 7.60 4.61
N HIS A 125 -4.41 6.91 5.36
CA HIS A 125 -5.50 6.12 4.78
C HIS A 125 -6.67 7.01 4.35
N ASP A 126 -7.27 6.69 3.19
CA ASP A 126 -8.40 7.39 2.58
C ASP A 126 -8.22 8.91 2.36
N LEU A 127 -6.97 9.35 2.17
CA LEU A 127 -6.67 10.73 1.83
C LEU A 127 -6.65 10.94 0.30
N VAL A 128 -7.36 11.96 -0.15
CA VAL A 128 -7.34 12.44 -1.54
C VAL A 128 -6.71 13.84 -1.55
N VAL A 129 -5.41 13.89 -1.75
CA VAL A 129 -4.59 15.11 -1.65
C VAL A 129 -3.73 15.31 -2.89
N GLY A 130 -3.35 16.55 -3.16
CA GLY A 130 -2.37 16.89 -4.17
C GLY A 130 -0.93 16.78 -3.66
N LEU A 131 0.03 16.98 -4.54
CA LEU A 131 1.45 16.76 -4.26
C LEU A 131 1.98 17.65 -3.12
N ALA A 132 1.61 18.93 -3.08
CA ALA A 132 2.09 19.87 -2.06
C ALA A 132 1.60 19.49 -0.66
N GLU A 133 0.32 19.15 -0.53
CA GLU A 133 -0.27 18.70 0.73
C GLU A 133 0.32 17.36 1.18
N ALA A 134 0.46 16.41 0.26
CA ALA A 134 1.06 15.10 0.54
C ALA A 134 2.49 15.22 1.08
N ARG A 135 3.31 16.09 0.50
CA ARG A 135 4.66 16.38 1.01
C ARG A 135 4.65 16.94 2.43
N SER A 136 3.71 17.83 2.74
CA SER A 136 3.57 18.39 4.08
C SER A 136 3.25 17.31 5.12
N LEU A 137 2.41 16.35 4.78
CA LEU A 137 2.05 15.23 5.65
C LEU A 137 3.26 14.33 5.98
N LEU A 138 4.19 14.15 5.05
CA LEU A 138 5.40 13.35 5.28
C LEU A 138 6.45 14.07 6.12
N VAL A 139 6.58 15.38 5.98
CA VAL A 139 7.56 16.21 6.74
C VAL A 139 7.11 16.39 8.19
N GLY A 140 5.82 16.44 8.47
CA GLY A 140 5.25 16.62 9.80
C GLY A 140 5.18 15.35 10.65
N ALA A 141 5.63 14.22 10.11
CA ALA A 141 5.54 12.92 10.78
C ALA A 141 6.82 12.57 11.54
#